data_362071b9a5275a1ba405835ab713dc06
#
_entry.id   362071b9a5275a1ba405835ab713dc06
#
_cell.length_a   1.000
_cell.length_b   1.000
_cell.length_c   1.000
_cell.angle_alpha   90.00
_cell.angle_beta   90.00
_cell.angle_gamma   90.00
#
_symmetry.space_group_name_H-M   'P 1'
#
loop_
_entity.id
_entity.type
_entity.pdbx_description
1 polymer ?
#
loop_
_entity_poly.entity_id
_entity_poly.type
_entity_poly.pdbx_seq_one_letter_code
_entity_poly.pdbx_strand_id
1 'polypeptide(L)'
;MIRFLFFLLISLNFINASSNKRYGAGLDIGSKGSGIFFNYLSGNVEKNFDLVGEIRYFDIIGDTESIVYDYWTNQYVTISGQNLLFIPMLVGFNYHPFVGKIANNFSPFITFRGGLNFSIDGKEGNGSYKETWRKADTQWSTAGFIGGGIEFRWYNQSSIALHIGSDIIKLKKKADQKTNYSGLLIHISFNRFIID
;
A
#
# COMPACT_ATOMS: atom_id res chain seq x y z
N MET A 1 25.03 -12.60 -7.33
CA MET A 1 25.48 -11.72 -6.24
C MET A 1 25.98 -10.37 -6.74
N ILE A 2 26.91 -10.29 -7.69
CA ILE A 2 27.49 -9.02 -8.22
C ILE A 2 26.42 -8.08 -8.85
N ARG A 3 25.45 -8.61 -9.58
CA ARG A 3 24.36 -7.81 -10.19
C ARG A 3 23.44 -7.14 -9.15
N PHE A 4 23.25 -7.77 -8.00
CA PHE A 4 22.45 -7.21 -6.90
C PHE A 4 23.18 -6.07 -6.19
N LEU A 5 24.51 -6.20 -6.03
CA LEU A 5 25.36 -5.15 -5.45
C LEU A 5 25.43 -3.90 -6.34
N PHE A 6 25.42 -4.09 -7.66
CA PHE A 6 25.43 -3.00 -8.63
C PHE A 6 24.13 -2.18 -8.60
N PHE A 7 22.96 -2.85 -8.46
CA PHE A 7 21.67 -2.19 -8.26
C PHE A 7 21.61 -1.43 -6.92
N LEU A 8 22.17 -2.01 -5.86
CA LEU A 8 22.24 -1.36 -4.55
C LEU A 8 23.14 -0.11 -4.57
N LEU A 9 24.28 -0.17 -5.25
CA LEU A 9 25.19 0.97 -5.42
C LEU A 9 24.62 2.09 -6.28
N ILE A 10 23.86 1.78 -7.31
CA ILE A 10 23.14 2.78 -8.13
C ILE A 10 22.06 3.47 -7.30
N SER A 11 21.31 2.72 -6.50
CA SER A 11 20.25 3.30 -5.64
C SER A 11 20.80 4.24 -4.58
N LEU A 12 21.98 3.97 -4.04
CA LEU A 12 22.64 4.83 -3.02
C LEU A 12 23.11 6.18 -3.58
N ASN A 13 23.46 6.26 -4.88
CA ASN A 13 23.88 7.53 -5.48
C ASN A 13 22.72 8.48 -5.79
N PHE A 14 21.46 7.97 -5.91
CA PHE A 14 20.28 8.81 -6.08
C PHE A 14 19.83 9.50 -4.78
N ILE A 15 20.29 9.03 -3.61
CA ILE A 15 19.88 9.55 -2.30
C ILE A 15 20.60 10.87 -1.95
N ASN A 16 21.74 11.18 -2.57
CA ASN A 16 22.58 12.34 -2.25
C ASN A 16 22.34 13.60 -3.12
N ALA A 17 21.46 13.57 -4.09
CA ALA A 17 21.05 14.78 -4.80
C ALA A 17 20.15 15.62 -3.87
N SER A 18 20.40 16.93 -3.72
CA SER A 18 19.55 17.90 -3.00
C SER A 18 18.06 17.59 -3.24
N SER A 19 17.49 16.75 -2.41
CA SER A 19 16.16 16.20 -2.61
C SER A 19 15.26 16.67 -1.50
N ASN A 20 14.11 17.23 -1.84
CA ASN A 20 13.05 17.48 -0.88
C ASN A 20 12.52 16.13 -0.37
N LYS A 21 12.98 15.77 0.80
CA LYS A 21 12.55 14.55 1.49
C LYS A 21 11.19 14.80 2.13
N ARG A 22 10.30 13.84 2.01
CA ARG A 22 8.96 13.90 2.59
C ARG A 22 8.65 12.56 3.25
N TYR A 23 7.96 12.59 4.36
CA TYR A 23 7.36 11.42 4.97
C TYR A 23 5.87 11.64 5.11
N GLY A 24 5.10 10.59 5.04
CA GLY A 24 3.65 10.69 5.12
C GLY A 24 3.01 9.43 5.65
N ALA A 25 1.74 9.59 5.91
CA ALA A 25 0.83 8.51 6.26
C ALA A 25 -0.49 8.71 5.53
N GLY A 26 -1.24 7.65 5.38
CA GLY A 26 -2.51 7.74 4.69
C GLY A 26 -3.39 6.52 4.86
N LEU A 27 -4.49 6.55 4.11
CA LEU A 27 -5.54 5.54 4.11
C LEU A 27 -5.65 4.91 2.73
N ASP A 28 -5.83 3.61 2.72
CA ASP A 28 -6.15 2.80 1.57
C ASP A 28 -7.60 2.32 1.64
N ILE A 29 -8.34 2.50 0.55
CA ILE A 29 -9.70 1.99 0.37
C ILE A 29 -9.73 1.26 -0.97
N GLY A 30 -9.88 -0.03 -0.91
CA GLY A 30 -9.81 -0.89 -2.09
C GLY A 30 -10.96 -1.86 -2.24
N SER A 31 -11.08 -2.42 -3.43
CA SER A 31 -12.08 -3.45 -3.74
C SER A 31 -11.83 -4.77 -2.99
N LYS A 32 -10.67 -4.94 -2.39
CA LYS A 32 -10.27 -6.15 -1.65
C LYS A 32 -10.07 -5.93 -0.16
N GLY A 33 -10.14 -4.69 0.32
CA GLY A 33 -9.93 -4.36 1.70
C GLY A 33 -9.64 -2.88 1.92
N SER A 34 -9.25 -2.56 3.13
CA SER A 34 -8.87 -1.21 3.54
C SER A 34 -7.65 -1.25 4.46
N GLY A 35 -6.97 -0.14 4.59
CA GLY A 35 -5.77 -0.11 5.40
C GLY A 35 -5.21 1.27 5.67
N ILE A 36 -4.08 1.25 6.34
CA ILE A 36 -3.24 2.42 6.56
C ILE A 36 -1.87 2.17 5.95
N PHE A 37 -1.18 3.24 5.61
CA PHE A 37 0.19 3.13 5.11
C PHE A 37 1.06 4.27 5.60
N PHE A 38 2.36 4.02 5.53
CA PHE A 38 3.41 5.01 5.71
C PHE A 38 4.25 5.05 4.46
N ASN A 39 4.59 6.25 4.02
CA ASN A 39 5.45 6.45 2.86
C ASN A 39 6.61 7.41 3.15
N TYR A 40 7.66 7.22 2.38
CA TYR A 40 8.80 8.11 2.29
C TYR A 40 9.02 8.45 0.83
N LEU A 41 9.07 9.75 0.53
CA LEU A 41 9.32 10.26 -0.80
C LEU A 41 10.62 11.04 -0.82
N SER A 42 11.43 10.79 -1.83
CA SER A 42 12.68 11.51 -2.07
C SER A 42 12.72 11.96 -3.52
N GLY A 43 12.64 13.25 -3.74
CA GLY A 43 12.66 13.81 -5.10
C GLY A 43 12.98 15.29 -5.07
N ASN A 44 13.35 15.83 -6.22
CA ASN A 44 13.48 17.27 -6.38
C ASN A 44 12.17 17.78 -7.02
N VAL A 45 11.55 18.80 -6.40
CA VAL A 45 10.31 19.42 -6.89
C VAL A 45 10.47 19.97 -8.32
N GLU A 46 11.70 20.31 -8.72
CA GLU A 46 12.03 20.78 -10.07
C GLU A 46 12.24 19.63 -11.08
N LYS A 47 12.39 18.40 -10.59
CA LYS A 47 12.52 17.20 -11.42
C LYS A 47 11.19 16.46 -11.45
N ASN A 48 10.87 15.91 -12.59
CA ASN A 48 9.60 15.22 -12.82
C ASN A 48 9.48 13.88 -12.10
N PHE A 49 10.43 13.50 -11.23
CA PHE A 49 10.47 12.19 -10.58
C PHE A 49 10.69 12.29 -9.07
N ASP A 50 9.87 11.55 -8.33
CA ASP A 50 10.07 11.23 -6.91
C ASP A 50 10.29 9.73 -6.74
N LEU A 51 11.28 9.33 -5.97
CA LEU A 51 11.39 7.96 -5.46
C LEU A 51 10.42 7.79 -4.28
N VAL A 52 9.79 6.64 -4.22
CA VAL A 52 8.79 6.30 -3.18
C VAL A 52 9.19 5.00 -2.52
N GLY A 53 9.24 5.00 -1.19
CA GLY A 53 9.22 3.81 -0.36
C GLY A 53 7.93 3.79 0.44
N GLU A 54 7.28 2.63 0.56
CA GLU A 54 5.98 2.51 1.21
C GLU A 54 5.85 1.19 1.95
N ILE A 55 5.25 1.24 3.12
CA ILE A 55 4.79 0.08 3.88
C ILE A 55 3.32 0.26 4.20
N ARG A 56 2.52 -0.77 3.97
CA ARG A 56 1.07 -0.78 4.23
C ARG A 56 0.73 -1.80 5.29
N TYR A 57 -0.34 -1.52 6.00
CA TYR A 57 -1.08 -2.47 6.83
C TYR A 57 -2.48 -2.55 6.24
N PHE A 58 -2.80 -3.65 5.57
CA PHE A 58 -3.98 -3.78 4.72
C PHE A 58 -4.80 -4.99 5.16
N ASP A 59 -5.99 -4.70 5.66
CA ASP A 59 -6.96 -5.70 6.09
C ASP A 59 -7.84 -6.11 4.90
N ILE A 60 -7.89 -7.40 4.65
CA ILE A 60 -8.63 -7.97 3.51
C ILE A 60 -10.06 -8.27 3.93
N ILE A 61 -11.01 -7.69 3.19
CA ILE A 61 -12.42 -7.97 3.34
C ILE A 61 -12.74 -9.27 2.59
N GLY A 62 -13.27 -10.25 3.31
CA GLY A 62 -13.73 -11.50 2.73
C GLY A 62 -14.91 -11.29 1.79
N ASP A 63 -14.91 -11.95 0.64
CA ASP A 63 -16.05 -11.94 -0.28
C ASP A 63 -17.27 -12.74 0.26
N THR A 64 -17.13 -13.38 1.42
CA THR A 64 -18.11 -14.33 1.99
C THR A 64 -18.49 -14.02 3.43
N GLU A 65 -18.68 -12.74 3.78
CA GLU A 65 -19.46 -12.45 4.98
C GLU A 65 -20.92 -12.84 4.71
N SER A 66 -21.29 -14.04 5.16
CA SER A 66 -22.66 -14.50 5.10
C SER A 66 -23.32 -14.26 6.46
N ILE A 67 -24.30 -13.39 6.50
CA ILE A 67 -25.19 -13.30 7.66
C ILE A 67 -26.14 -14.48 7.59
N VAL A 68 -25.96 -15.45 8.49
CA VAL A 68 -26.83 -16.63 8.59
C VAL A 68 -27.66 -16.50 9.86
N TYR A 69 -28.96 -16.77 9.72
CA TYR A 69 -29.82 -16.84 10.89
C TYR A 69 -29.60 -18.17 11.61
N ASP A 70 -29.10 -18.08 12.84
CA ASP A 70 -28.92 -19.25 13.69
C ASP A 70 -30.23 -19.57 14.44
N TYR A 71 -30.88 -20.63 14.02
CA TYR A 71 -32.15 -21.08 14.60
C TYR A 71 -32.04 -21.54 16.07
N TRP A 72 -30.83 -21.87 16.55
CA TRP A 72 -30.61 -22.32 17.91
C TRP A 72 -30.49 -21.15 18.91
N THR A 73 -29.85 -20.10 18.49
CA THR A 73 -29.65 -18.90 19.32
C THR A 73 -30.68 -17.80 19.02
N ASN A 74 -31.52 -18.00 18.01
CA ASN A 74 -32.53 -17.03 17.53
C ASN A 74 -31.93 -15.66 17.18
N GLN A 75 -30.68 -15.66 16.65
CA GLN A 75 -29.90 -14.46 16.31
C GLN A 75 -29.30 -14.58 14.92
N TYR A 76 -29.08 -13.43 14.28
CA TYR A 76 -28.25 -13.36 13.09
C TYR A 76 -26.78 -13.47 13.49
N VAL A 77 -26.11 -14.50 13.02
CA VAL A 77 -24.69 -14.72 13.25
C VAL A 77 -23.96 -14.44 11.94
N THR A 78 -22.98 -13.56 11.99
CA THR A 78 -22.06 -13.40 10.87
C THR A 78 -21.12 -14.58 10.87
N ILE A 79 -21.25 -15.45 9.88
CA ILE A 79 -20.26 -16.50 9.67
C ILE A 79 -19.01 -15.80 9.13
N SER A 80 -18.02 -15.87 9.93
CA SER A 80 -16.69 -15.30 9.94
C SER A 80 -16.20 -14.78 8.59
N GLY A 81 -16.00 -13.46 8.57
CA GLY A 81 -15.11 -12.82 7.62
C GLY A 81 -13.68 -13.35 7.75
N GLN A 82 -12.96 -13.27 6.66
CA GLN A 82 -11.55 -13.64 6.58
C GLN A 82 -10.70 -12.84 7.57
N ASN A 83 -9.87 -13.52 8.33
CA ASN A 83 -8.82 -12.90 9.13
C ASN A 83 -7.51 -12.87 8.31
N LEU A 84 -7.50 -12.13 7.21
CA LEU A 84 -6.36 -12.08 6.31
C LEU A 84 -5.76 -10.67 6.28
N LEU A 85 -4.52 -10.59 6.73
CA LEU A 85 -3.77 -9.35 6.80
C LEU A 85 -2.63 -9.36 5.80
N PHE A 86 -2.49 -8.28 5.04
CA PHE A 86 -1.35 -8.04 4.16
C PHE A 86 -0.49 -6.88 4.67
N ILE A 87 0.82 -7.06 4.52
CA ILE A 87 1.83 -6.03 4.78
C ILE A 87 2.70 -5.87 3.54
N PRO A 88 2.19 -5.16 2.50
CA PRO A 88 2.99 -4.83 1.33
C PRO A 88 4.10 -3.83 1.67
N MET A 89 5.32 -4.14 1.22
CA MET A 89 6.50 -3.27 1.28
C MET A 89 6.91 -2.96 -0.15
N LEU A 90 6.67 -1.74 -0.58
CA LEU A 90 6.80 -1.32 -1.97
C LEU A 90 7.85 -0.24 -2.12
N VAL A 91 8.58 -0.30 -3.22
CA VAL A 91 9.47 0.77 -3.69
C VAL A 91 9.13 1.10 -5.13
N GLY A 92 9.30 2.36 -5.52
CA GLY A 92 8.95 2.78 -6.87
C GLY A 92 9.19 4.26 -7.09
N PHE A 93 8.44 4.83 -8.01
CA PHE A 93 8.56 6.23 -8.35
C PHE A 93 7.21 6.85 -8.73
N ASN A 94 7.11 8.16 -8.53
CA ASN A 94 6.07 9.01 -9.08
C ASN A 94 6.68 9.85 -10.22
N TYR A 95 5.99 9.93 -11.34
CA TYR A 95 6.32 10.78 -12.47
C TYR A 95 5.31 11.91 -12.59
N HIS A 96 5.79 13.14 -12.54
CA HIS A 96 5.00 14.38 -12.61
C HIS A 96 5.18 15.06 -13.98
N PRO A 97 4.34 14.77 -14.99
CA PRO A 97 4.55 15.22 -16.38
C PRO A 97 4.37 16.73 -16.58
N PHE A 98 3.73 17.43 -15.63
CA PHE A 98 3.32 18.84 -15.80
C PHE A 98 4.03 19.79 -14.83
N VAL A 99 5.15 19.39 -14.23
CA VAL A 99 5.95 20.27 -13.38
C VAL A 99 6.37 21.52 -14.17
N GLY A 100 6.13 22.71 -13.59
CA GLY A 100 6.41 24.00 -14.20
C GLY A 100 5.49 24.42 -15.36
N LYS A 101 4.49 23.58 -15.72
CA LYS A 101 3.53 23.88 -16.80
C LYS A 101 2.15 24.27 -16.28
N ILE A 102 1.85 23.94 -15.06
CA ILE A 102 0.59 24.25 -14.37
C ILE A 102 0.90 24.88 -13.01
N ALA A 103 -0.13 25.27 -12.27
CA ALA A 103 0.04 25.91 -10.95
C ALA A 103 0.94 25.09 -10.03
N ASN A 104 1.89 25.75 -9.36
CA ASN A 104 2.93 25.08 -8.56
C ASN A 104 2.40 24.27 -7.36
N ASN A 105 1.17 24.55 -6.94
CA ASN A 105 0.51 23.84 -5.83
C ASN A 105 -0.31 22.61 -6.26
N PHE A 106 -0.42 22.36 -7.56
CA PHE A 106 -1.20 21.26 -8.13
C PHE A 106 -0.31 20.43 -9.05
N SER A 107 -0.14 19.16 -8.75
CA SER A 107 0.76 18.28 -9.48
C SER A 107 0.14 16.92 -9.76
N PRO A 108 -0.41 16.71 -10.97
CA PRO A 108 -0.79 15.38 -11.42
C PRO A 108 0.43 14.48 -11.56
N PHE A 109 0.28 13.19 -11.24
CA PHE A 109 1.36 12.21 -11.35
C PHE A 109 0.87 10.81 -11.73
N ILE A 110 1.80 10.04 -12.26
CA ILE A 110 1.64 8.60 -12.49
C ILE A 110 2.62 7.90 -11.56
N THR A 111 2.18 6.79 -10.94
CA THR A 111 2.98 6.04 -9.98
C THR A 111 3.12 4.59 -10.37
N PHE A 112 4.34 4.04 -10.17
CA PHE A 112 4.67 2.64 -10.33
C PHE A 112 5.44 2.19 -9.11
N ARG A 113 4.96 1.13 -8.44
CA ARG A 113 5.58 0.58 -7.25
C ARG A 113 5.62 -0.94 -7.35
N GLY A 114 6.68 -1.54 -6.85
CA GLY A 114 6.84 -2.99 -6.80
C GLY A 114 7.61 -3.41 -5.57
N GLY A 115 7.38 -4.63 -5.10
CA GLY A 115 8.03 -5.11 -3.90
C GLY A 115 7.51 -6.45 -3.41
N LEU A 116 7.54 -6.63 -2.12
CA LEU A 116 7.14 -7.85 -1.44
C LEU A 116 5.90 -7.60 -0.60
N ASN A 117 5.08 -8.61 -0.48
CA ASN A 117 3.96 -8.66 0.45
C ASN A 117 4.17 -9.78 1.46
N PHE A 118 4.07 -9.45 2.74
CA PHE A 118 3.98 -10.42 3.82
C PHE A 118 2.50 -10.60 4.17
N SER A 119 1.98 -11.82 4.05
CA SER A 119 0.59 -12.13 4.37
C SER A 119 0.49 -13.02 5.60
N ILE A 120 -0.50 -12.71 6.43
CA ILE A 120 -0.84 -13.44 7.65
C ILE A 120 -2.28 -13.90 7.51
N ASP A 121 -2.48 -15.21 7.42
CA ASP A 121 -3.79 -15.86 7.29
C ASP A 121 -4.18 -16.48 8.62
N GLY A 122 -5.10 -15.82 9.33
CA GLY A 122 -5.62 -16.27 10.62
C GLY A 122 -6.55 -17.45 10.43
N LYS A 123 -6.44 -18.46 11.30
CA LYS A 123 -7.32 -19.64 11.21
C LYS A 123 -8.74 -19.27 11.57
N GLU A 124 -9.65 -19.65 10.70
CA GLU A 124 -11.08 -19.56 10.95
C GLU A 124 -11.51 -20.52 12.06
N GLY A 125 -12.44 -20.12 12.92
CA GLY A 125 -13.02 -20.94 13.95
C GLY A 125 -13.62 -20.12 15.10
N ASN A 126 -14.45 -20.77 15.93
CA ASN A 126 -15.07 -20.19 17.13
C ASN A 126 -14.08 -19.96 18.29
N GLY A 127 -12.78 -19.86 17.99
CA GLY A 127 -11.73 -19.60 18.96
C GLY A 127 -11.66 -18.13 19.38
N SER A 128 -10.97 -17.87 20.50
CA SER A 128 -10.67 -16.50 20.91
C SER A 128 -9.75 -15.82 19.87
N TYR A 129 -9.80 -14.49 19.78
CA TYR A 129 -8.92 -13.67 18.92
C TYR A 129 -7.44 -14.12 19.01
N LYS A 130 -6.97 -14.42 20.23
CA LYS A 130 -5.60 -14.88 20.47
C LYS A 130 -5.29 -16.24 19.82
N GLU A 131 -6.27 -17.15 19.72
CA GLU A 131 -6.09 -18.46 19.09
C GLU A 131 -6.08 -18.38 17.58
N THR A 132 -6.91 -17.52 16.98
CA THR A 132 -6.94 -17.22 15.56
C THR A 132 -5.55 -16.82 15.04
N TRP A 133 -4.90 -15.88 15.72
CA TRP A 133 -3.61 -15.34 15.29
C TRP A 133 -2.40 -16.18 15.72
N ARG A 134 -2.49 -16.96 16.80
CA ARG A 134 -1.38 -17.82 17.26
C ARG A 134 -1.03 -18.93 16.28
N LYS A 135 -2.01 -19.40 15.51
CA LYS A 135 -1.87 -20.49 14.54
C LYS A 135 -1.98 -20.00 13.10
N ALA A 136 -1.79 -18.71 12.88
CA ALA A 136 -1.89 -18.11 11.57
C ALA A 136 -0.80 -18.64 10.62
N ASP A 137 -1.18 -18.91 9.39
CA ASP A 137 -0.25 -19.25 8.32
C ASP A 137 0.34 -17.98 7.71
N THR A 138 1.64 -17.99 7.48
CA THR A 138 2.34 -16.81 6.91
C THR A 138 3.04 -17.16 5.62
N GLN A 139 3.10 -16.21 4.69
CA GLN A 139 3.84 -16.38 3.46
C GLN A 139 4.34 -15.05 2.88
N TRP A 140 5.42 -15.13 2.12
CA TRP A 140 5.93 -14.03 1.30
C TRP A 140 5.49 -14.17 -0.14
N SER A 141 5.07 -13.08 -0.74
CA SER A 141 4.67 -13.00 -2.14
C SER A 141 5.15 -11.71 -2.78
N THR A 142 4.94 -11.56 -4.07
CA THR A 142 5.20 -10.31 -4.79
C THR A 142 3.98 -9.41 -4.74
N ALA A 143 4.23 -8.10 -4.66
CA ALA A 143 3.21 -7.08 -4.74
C ALA A 143 3.65 -5.96 -5.68
N GLY A 144 2.67 -5.29 -6.27
CA GLY A 144 2.89 -4.10 -7.09
C GLY A 144 1.69 -3.19 -7.08
N PHE A 145 1.91 -1.93 -7.44
CA PHE A 145 0.86 -0.94 -7.60
C PHE A 145 1.16 -0.08 -8.83
N ILE A 146 0.15 0.16 -9.63
CA ILE A 146 0.18 1.09 -10.76
C ILE A 146 -1.04 1.99 -10.70
N GLY A 147 -0.82 3.29 -10.83
CA GLY A 147 -1.92 4.25 -10.75
C GLY A 147 -1.56 5.65 -11.19
N GLY A 148 -2.51 6.55 -11.05
CA GLY A 148 -2.35 7.96 -11.28
C GLY A 148 -3.09 8.78 -10.24
N GLY A 149 -2.66 10.01 -10.04
CA GLY A 149 -3.23 10.84 -9.01
C GLY A 149 -2.87 12.31 -9.12
N ILE A 150 -3.22 13.01 -8.07
CA ILE A 150 -3.05 14.47 -7.95
C ILE A 150 -2.45 14.75 -6.58
N GLU A 151 -1.41 15.57 -6.55
CA GLU A 151 -0.82 16.09 -5.32
C GLU A 151 -1.11 17.59 -5.20
N PHE A 152 -1.65 17.99 -4.05
CA PHE A 152 -1.79 19.39 -3.66
C PHE A 152 -0.74 19.75 -2.62
N ARG A 153 0.04 20.79 -2.86
CA ARG A 153 1.14 21.25 -2.01
C ARG A 153 0.79 22.57 -1.34
N TRP A 154 1.08 22.69 -0.04
CA TRP A 154 0.94 23.90 0.74
C TRP A 154 2.30 24.43 1.19
N TYR A 155 2.67 25.60 0.67
CA TYR A 155 3.85 26.38 1.11
C TYR A 155 5.12 25.55 1.32
N ASN A 156 5.35 24.51 0.50
CA ASN A 156 6.50 23.60 0.60
C ASN A 156 6.67 22.93 1.99
N GLN A 157 5.66 22.91 2.84
CA GLN A 157 5.70 22.30 4.17
C GLN A 157 4.96 20.96 4.22
N SER A 158 3.85 20.86 3.48
CA SER A 158 3.02 19.67 3.46
C SER A 158 2.32 19.48 2.12
N SER A 159 1.87 18.26 1.86
CA SER A 159 1.03 17.96 0.71
C SER A 159 -0.03 16.92 1.05
N ILE A 160 -1.14 16.96 0.31
CA ILE A 160 -2.11 15.87 0.25
C ILE A 160 -2.05 15.29 -1.15
N ALA A 161 -1.96 13.97 -1.25
CA ALA A 161 -2.06 13.29 -2.52
C ALA A 161 -3.24 12.31 -2.50
N LEU A 162 -4.00 12.35 -3.59
CA LEU A 162 -5.07 11.40 -3.89
C LEU A 162 -4.69 10.68 -5.17
N HIS A 163 -4.64 9.35 -5.13
CA HIS A 163 -4.41 8.58 -6.34
C HIS A 163 -5.29 7.32 -6.37
N ILE A 164 -5.56 6.88 -7.58
CA ILE A 164 -6.35 5.70 -7.89
C ILE A 164 -5.50 4.79 -8.76
N GLY A 165 -5.54 3.51 -8.48
CA GLY A 165 -4.77 2.56 -9.26
C GLY A 165 -5.20 1.12 -9.00
N SER A 166 -4.39 0.21 -9.50
CA SER A 166 -4.59 -1.23 -9.32
C SER A 166 -3.45 -1.79 -8.48
N ASP A 167 -3.81 -2.46 -7.40
CA ASP A 167 -2.92 -3.36 -6.69
C ASP A 167 -2.80 -4.68 -7.45
N ILE A 168 -1.59 -5.22 -7.48
CA ILE A 168 -1.25 -6.51 -8.08
C ILE A 168 -0.62 -7.36 -6.99
N ILE A 169 -1.43 -8.21 -6.34
CA ILE A 169 -0.98 -9.08 -5.26
C ILE A 169 -1.31 -10.52 -5.62
N LYS A 170 -0.26 -11.34 -5.82
CA LYS A 170 -0.39 -12.76 -6.13
C LYS A 170 0.33 -13.58 -5.08
N LEU A 171 -0.41 -14.40 -4.35
CA LEU A 171 0.10 -15.31 -3.34
C LEU A 171 0.67 -16.57 -3.98
N LYS A 172 1.67 -17.17 -3.33
CA LYS A 172 2.23 -18.47 -3.74
C LYS A 172 1.34 -19.64 -3.33
N LYS A 173 0.77 -19.56 -2.13
CA LYS A 173 -0.19 -20.53 -1.60
C LYS A 173 -1.55 -19.85 -1.48
N LYS A 174 -2.61 -20.63 -1.58
CA LYS A 174 -3.97 -20.11 -1.37
C LYS A 174 -4.08 -19.64 0.09
N ALA A 175 -4.57 -18.43 0.27
CA ALA A 175 -5.13 -17.92 1.51
C ALA A 175 -6.62 -17.74 1.24
N ASP A 176 -7.46 -18.24 2.12
CA ASP A 176 -8.91 -18.25 1.93
C ASP A 176 -9.31 -18.66 0.49
N GLN A 177 -8.84 -19.82 0.07
CA GLN A 177 -9.12 -20.45 -1.25
C GLN A 177 -8.67 -19.63 -2.48
N LYS A 178 -8.15 -18.42 -2.33
CA LYS A 178 -7.69 -17.52 -3.40
C LYS A 178 -6.18 -17.35 -3.41
N THR A 179 -5.64 -17.11 -4.59
CA THR A 179 -4.22 -16.74 -4.78
C THR A 179 -4.07 -15.33 -5.35
N ASN A 180 -5.14 -14.75 -5.89
CA ASN A 180 -5.10 -13.44 -6.52
C ASN A 180 -5.97 -12.44 -5.74
N TYR A 181 -5.31 -11.43 -5.18
CA TYR A 181 -5.92 -10.33 -4.43
C TYR A 181 -5.70 -8.97 -5.13
N SER A 182 -5.43 -9.02 -6.43
CA SER A 182 -5.33 -7.80 -7.24
C SER A 182 -6.68 -7.10 -7.30
N GLY A 183 -6.67 -5.77 -7.24
CA GLY A 183 -7.90 -5.00 -7.23
C GLY A 183 -7.68 -3.50 -7.37
N LEU A 184 -8.79 -2.77 -7.49
CA LEU A 184 -8.78 -1.32 -7.50
C LEU A 184 -8.48 -0.79 -6.09
N LEU A 185 -7.66 0.26 -6.00
CA LEU A 185 -7.31 0.93 -4.77
C LEU A 185 -7.39 2.45 -4.92
N ILE A 186 -8.02 3.10 -3.96
CA ILE A 186 -7.98 4.54 -3.72
C ILE A 186 -7.04 4.77 -2.56
N HIS A 187 -6.11 5.70 -2.73
CA HIS A 187 -5.02 5.95 -1.82
C HIS A 187 -4.96 7.44 -1.50
N ILE A 188 -5.11 7.80 -0.23
CA ILE A 188 -5.12 9.17 0.24
C ILE A 188 -3.98 9.34 1.22
N SER A 189 -3.03 10.24 0.94
CA SER A 189 -1.89 10.51 1.82
C SER A 189 -1.78 11.96 2.23
N PHE A 190 -1.33 12.16 3.46
CA PHE A 190 -0.80 13.42 3.95
C PHE A 190 0.70 13.30 4.12
N ASN A 191 1.46 14.19 3.47
CA ASN A 191 2.92 14.17 3.47
C ASN A 191 3.45 15.48 4.06
N ARG A 192 4.54 15.40 4.81
CA ARG A 192 5.25 16.54 5.39
C ARG A 192 6.68 16.59 4.85
N PHE A 193 7.11 17.78 4.46
CA PHE A 193 8.48 18.00 4.02
C PHE A 193 9.44 18.03 5.21
N ILE A 194 10.60 17.42 5.05
CA ILE A 194 11.71 17.55 5.99
C ILE A 194 12.43 18.85 5.60
N ILE A 195 12.40 19.81 6.48
CA ILE A 195 13.11 21.08 6.34
C ILE A 195 14.43 20.87 7.08
N ASP A 196 15.55 20.78 6.33
CA ASP A 196 16.90 20.74 6.90
C ASP A 196 17.36 22.13 7.30
#